data_58e58b77ad0c2b523f53f0f689cf2721
#
_entry.id   58e58b77ad0c2b523f53f0f689cf2721
#
_cell.length_a   1.000
_cell.length_b   1.000
_cell.length_c   1.000
_cell.angle_alpha   90.00
_cell.angle_beta   90.00
_cell.angle_gamma   90.00
#
_symmetry.space_group_name_H-M   'P 1'
#
loop_
_entity.id
_entity.type
_entity.pdbx_description
1 polymer ?
#
loop_
_entity_poly.entity_id
_entity_poly.type
_entity_poly.pdbx_seq_one_letter_code
_entity_poly.pdbx_strand_id
1 'polypeptide(L)'
;MKGMYTAFRFPWRRCGRRTGVLAAVTALTAALLTGLGAAGTAQAATVDTNASYVLVNRGSGKALDVSGASTADGAGLSQWSRHDGANQRFQFVDSGGGYYRLKAQHSGKVLDVSGYSTADHADIVQWGDANGTNQQFRLADSSDGYVRLINRNSGKAVEVQNASTADGAKVVQFTDWGGANQQWQLVRATGVLAQVHTAGRVRDAGNTVQYSWPGVYFEGTVRGTGVGIVIDDSAADYDVQIDGSTVATLVTPGNTTHWINGLSNSTHTVRLVKRNDTPGDTSTFGGFVAAPGGAVLSKPAARSRQIEFIGDSLTVGYGNLSTSRTCTWDQVKRTTNADVSYGALTARQLNADYQINGYSGLGMVRNYNGGRPDVTYRTFYDRALQNVPGDVWQNPGTWRPQVVVVNLGTNDFSTAINPGEPWTSDSLAAGYRTAYGDFIQKLRARYGADTTIVAVGAGQYAGHVQQVVEARNDAGDSRVRYWFLDDSGLDFLGCDWHYSARDDRLIADRLTPFIAGLPTGW
;
A
#
# COMPACT_ATOMS: atom_id res chain seq x y z
N MET A 1 -34.00 -25.30 17.95
CA MET A 1 -34.98 -24.36 17.43
C MET A 1 -34.78 -24.23 15.93
N LYS A 2 -35.78 -24.58 15.13
CA LYS A 2 -35.68 -24.59 13.66
C LYS A 2 -35.93 -23.15 13.19
N GLY A 3 -34.89 -22.48 12.70
CA GLY A 3 -34.98 -21.17 12.08
C GLY A 3 -34.79 -21.31 10.57
N MET A 4 -35.80 -20.92 9.82
CA MET A 4 -35.86 -20.93 8.38
C MET A 4 -34.87 -19.97 7.78
N TYR A 5 -33.88 -20.45 7.05
CA TYR A 5 -33.02 -19.62 6.20
C TYR A 5 -33.61 -19.54 4.79
N THR A 6 -34.12 -18.37 4.43
CA THR A 6 -34.57 -18.08 3.06
C THR A 6 -33.34 -17.78 2.19
N ALA A 7 -33.13 -18.62 1.19
CA ALA A 7 -32.04 -18.44 0.22
C ALA A 7 -32.28 -17.21 -0.65
N PHE A 8 -31.43 -16.21 -0.58
CA PHE A 8 -31.41 -15.09 -1.50
C PHE A 8 -30.75 -15.52 -2.82
N ARG A 9 -31.56 -15.56 -3.89
CA ARG A 9 -31.11 -15.76 -5.27
C ARG A 9 -30.75 -14.41 -5.88
N PHE A 10 -29.53 -14.27 -6.37
CA PHE A 10 -29.11 -13.16 -7.23
C PHE A 10 -29.69 -13.32 -8.65
N PRO A 11 -30.25 -12.29 -9.27
CA PRO A 11 -30.68 -12.34 -10.68
C PRO A 11 -29.49 -12.11 -11.62
N TRP A 12 -29.04 -13.17 -12.27
CA TRP A 12 -28.15 -13.06 -13.43
C TRP A 12 -28.97 -12.63 -14.65
N ARG A 13 -28.66 -11.50 -15.23
CA ARG A 13 -29.17 -11.15 -16.56
C ARG A 13 -28.40 -11.95 -17.61
N ARG A 14 -29.08 -12.88 -18.25
CA ARG A 14 -28.61 -13.53 -19.47
C ARG A 14 -28.74 -12.56 -20.65
N CYS A 15 -27.62 -12.27 -21.31
CA CYS A 15 -27.61 -11.63 -22.62
C CYS A 15 -27.86 -12.71 -23.69
N GLY A 16 -29.01 -12.67 -24.30
CA GLY A 16 -29.42 -13.63 -25.35
C GLY A 16 -28.69 -13.37 -26.65
N ARG A 17 -28.10 -14.42 -27.21
CA ARG A 17 -27.65 -14.47 -28.61
C ARG A 17 -28.87 -14.49 -29.52
N ARG A 18 -28.92 -13.58 -30.49
CA ARG A 18 -29.72 -13.74 -31.69
C ARG A 18 -28.78 -13.90 -32.89
N THR A 19 -28.83 -15.09 -33.45
CA THR A 19 -28.33 -15.44 -34.78
C THR A 19 -29.16 -14.77 -35.84
N GLY A 20 -28.54 -14.12 -36.83
CA GLY A 20 -29.12 -13.71 -38.06
C GLY A 20 -28.09 -13.83 -39.18
N VAL A 21 -28.28 -14.87 -40.00
CA VAL A 21 -27.57 -15.12 -41.26
C VAL A 21 -28.16 -14.26 -42.32
N LEU A 22 -27.37 -13.52 -43.08
CA LEU A 22 -27.63 -13.25 -44.52
C LEU A 22 -26.31 -12.88 -45.20
N ALA A 23 -26.04 -13.61 -46.26
CA ALA A 23 -24.94 -13.47 -47.18
C ALA A 23 -25.21 -12.34 -48.21
N ALA A 24 -24.17 -11.64 -48.60
CA ALA A 24 -24.04 -11.07 -49.96
C ALA A 24 -22.57 -10.82 -50.32
N VAL A 25 -22.25 -11.18 -51.50
CA VAL A 25 -20.97 -11.33 -52.19
C VAL A 25 -20.53 -10.00 -52.85
N THR A 26 -19.19 -9.91 -53.12
CA THR A 26 -18.43 -9.04 -54.05
C THR A 26 -18.10 -7.62 -53.58
N ALA A 27 -16.83 -7.23 -53.56
CA ALA A 27 -15.85 -7.06 -54.61
C ALA A 27 -14.46 -6.69 -54.05
N LEU A 28 -13.40 -7.29 -54.62
CA LEU A 28 -12.01 -6.90 -54.43
C LEU A 28 -11.75 -5.50 -54.99
N THR A 29 -11.13 -4.63 -54.16
CA THR A 29 -10.18 -3.63 -54.66
C THR A 29 -9.05 -3.51 -53.66
N ALA A 30 -7.86 -3.92 -54.07
CA ALA A 30 -6.62 -3.75 -53.34
C ALA A 30 -6.24 -2.27 -53.37
N ALA A 31 -6.23 -1.66 -52.17
CA ALA A 31 -5.51 -0.42 -51.92
C ALA A 31 -4.40 -0.71 -50.94
N LEU A 32 -3.17 -0.81 -51.46
CA LEU A 32 -1.95 -0.70 -50.65
C LEU A 32 -1.93 0.71 -50.04
N LEU A 33 -2.36 0.86 -48.78
CA LEU A 33 -2.00 2.00 -47.98
C LEU A 33 -0.77 1.58 -47.17
N THR A 34 0.40 2.05 -47.60
CA THR A 34 1.60 2.14 -46.78
C THR A 34 1.29 3.04 -45.60
N GLY A 35 0.92 2.41 -44.48
CA GLY A 35 0.83 3.08 -43.21
C GLY A 35 2.24 3.47 -42.78
N LEU A 36 2.68 4.68 -43.11
CA LEU A 36 3.74 5.35 -42.35
C LEU A 36 3.19 5.53 -40.94
N GLY A 37 3.57 4.61 -40.05
CA GLY A 37 3.42 4.81 -38.63
C GLY A 37 4.16 6.10 -38.29
N ALA A 38 3.41 7.15 -37.95
CA ALA A 38 3.99 8.31 -37.31
C ALA A 38 4.68 7.77 -36.04
N ALA A 39 6.01 7.71 -36.08
CA ALA A 39 6.79 7.58 -34.86
C ALA A 39 6.40 8.78 -34.02
N GLY A 40 5.58 8.55 -32.99
CA GLY A 40 5.30 9.57 -32.01
C GLY A 40 6.65 10.09 -31.53
N THR A 41 6.91 11.37 -31.74
CA THR A 41 8.08 12.04 -31.17
C THR A 41 8.00 11.81 -29.68
N ALA A 42 8.91 11.02 -29.11
CA ALA A 42 9.04 10.87 -27.69
C ALA A 42 9.15 12.28 -27.11
N GLN A 43 8.15 12.71 -26.38
CA GLN A 43 8.16 14.03 -25.76
C GLN A 43 9.21 13.98 -24.68
N ALA A 44 10.23 14.84 -24.80
CA ALA A 44 11.32 14.93 -23.82
C ALA A 44 10.72 15.04 -22.41
N ALA A 45 11.26 14.26 -21.48
CA ALA A 45 10.81 14.28 -20.08
C ALA A 45 10.94 15.72 -19.56
N THR A 46 9.82 16.35 -19.26
CA THR A 46 9.80 17.70 -18.67
C THR A 46 9.87 17.58 -17.16
N VAL A 47 10.85 18.24 -16.54
CA VAL A 47 10.97 18.35 -15.10
C VAL A 47 10.45 19.72 -14.63
N ASP A 48 9.71 19.71 -13.52
CA ASP A 48 9.37 20.92 -12.79
C ASP A 48 10.56 21.31 -11.89
N THR A 49 11.25 22.39 -12.24
CA THR A 49 12.44 22.85 -11.51
C THR A 49 12.12 23.37 -10.09
N ASN A 50 10.84 23.59 -9.76
CA ASN A 50 10.39 23.93 -8.41
C ASN A 50 10.12 22.69 -7.55
N ALA A 51 10.13 21.50 -8.14
CA ALA A 51 9.91 20.23 -7.44
C ALA A 51 11.23 19.52 -7.15
N SER A 52 11.19 18.66 -6.14
CA SER A 52 12.25 17.69 -5.88
C SER A 52 11.82 16.31 -6.35
N TYR A 53 12.79 15.49 -6.69
CA TYR A 53 12.59 14.14 -7.23
C TYR A 53 13.45 13.12 -6.49
N VAL A 54 12.91 11.92 -6.31
CA VAL A 54 13.69 10.70 -6.04
C VAL A 54 13.92 10.02 -7.37
N LEU A 55 15.17 9.68 -7.66
CA LEU A 55 15.54 8.96 -8.89
C LEU A 55 15.62 7.47 -8.57
N VAL A 56 14.68 6.69 -9.11
CA VAL A 56 14.61 5.24 -8.86
C VAL A 56 15.17 4.47 -10.05
N ASN A 57 16.18 3.65 -9.80
CA ASN A 57 16.85 2.87 -10.83
C ASN A 57 15.96 1.73 -11.35
N ARG A 58 15.87 1.57 -12.68
CA ARG A 58 15.04 0.54 -13.32
C ARG A 58 15.51 -0.87 -13.01
N GLY A 59 16.83 -1.09 -12.94
CA GLY A 59 17.42 -2.42 -12.75
C GLY A 59 17.26 -2.95 -11.34
N SER A 60 17.31 -2.07 -10.32
CA SER A 60 17.29 -2.46 -8.91
C SER A 60 16.03 -2.05 -8.14
N GLY A 61 15.26 -1.08 -8.66
CA GLY A 61 14.15 -0.47 -7.91
C GLY A 61 14.59 0.41 -6.74
N LYS A 62 15.90 0.69 -6.60
CA LYS A 62 16.46 1.48 -5.50
C LYS A 62 16.64 2.94 -5.88
N ALA A 63 16.70 3.82 -4.87
CA ALA A 63 16.86 5.25 -5.03
C ALA A 63 18.34 5.64 -5.17
N LEU A 64 18.62 6.68 -5.97
CA LEU A 64 19.88 7.40 -5.95
C LEU A 64 20.04 8.06 -4.56
N ASP A 65 21.21 7.90 -3.95
CA ASP A 65 21.47 8.24 -2.56
C ASP A 65 22.84 8.90 -2.40
N VAL A 66 22.91 10.00 -1.64
CA VAL A 66 24.21 10.51 -1.19
C VAL A 66 24.62 9.70 0.04
N SER A 67 25.69 8.91 -0.12
CA SER A 67 26.12 7.92 0.87
C SER A 67 26.27 8.50 2.28
N GLY A 68 25.61 7.84 3.25
CA GLY A 68 25.64 8.24 4.65
C GLY A 68 25.03 9.60 4.96
N ALA A 69 24.21 10.17 4.04
CA ALA A 69 23.68 11.54 4.12
C ALA A 69 24.79 12.58 4.41
N SER A 70 26.00 12.32 3.93
CA SER A 70 27.15 13.22 4.11
C SER A 70 26.88 14.60 3.48
N THR A 71 27.33 15.66 4.13
CA THR A 71 27.29 17.03 3.58
C THR A 71 28.63 17.50 3.05
N ALA A 72 29.67 16.65 3.06
CA ALA A 72 31.02 16.98 2.59
C ALA A 72 31.09 17.02 1.05
N ASP A 73 32.00 17.85 0.51
CA ASP A 73 32.43 17.76 -0.89
C ASP A 73 33.13 16.42 -1.11
N GLY A 74 32.90 15.80 -2.28
CA GLY A 74 33.48 14.51 -2.63
C GLY A 74 32.74 13.30 -2.05
N ALA A 75 31.66 13.50 -1.31
CA ALA A 75 30.86 12.38 -0.84
C ALA A 75 30.25 11.63 -2.02
N GLY A 76 30.51 10.31 -2.07
CA GLY A 76 30.09 9.44 -3.18
C GLY A 76 28.60 9.24 -3.24
N LEU A 77 28.10 9.00 -4.46
CA LEU A 77 26.73 8.55 -4.66
C LEU A 77 26.67 7.02 -4.72
N SER A 78 25.60 6.49 -4.17
CA SER A 78 25.25 5.07 -4.21
C SER A 78 23.78 4.91 -4.56
N GLN A 79 23.35 3.68 -4.74
CA GLN A 79 21.91 3.37 -4.63
C GLN A 79 21.62 2.80 -3.25
N TRP A 80 20.41 3.10 -2.75
CA TRP A 80 19.93 2.57 -1.47
C TRP A 80 18.44 2.29 -1.52
N SER A 81 17.96 1.42 -0.64
CA SER A 81 16.51 1.22 -0.47
C SER A 81 15.83 2.56 -0.25
N ARG A 82 14.76 2.80 -0.99
CA ARG A 82 14.05 4.08 -0.98
C ARG A 82 13.45 4.35 0.41
N HIS A 83 13.77 5.50 1.00
CA HIS A 83 13.23 5.97 2.28
C HIS A 83 12.80 7.44 2.25
N ASP A 84 12.88 8.08 1.06
CA ASP A 84 12.49 9.48 0.80
C ASP A 84 13.19 10.51 1.71
N GLY A 85 14.35 10.17 2.26
CA GLY A 85 15.21 11.07 3.03
C GLY A 85 15.73 12.22 2.17
N ALA A 86 16.14 13.32 2.80
CA ALA A 86 16.63 14.50 2.08
C ALA A 86 17.89 14.23 1.23
N ASN A 87 18.67 13.18 1.56
CA ASN A 87 19.81 12.69 0.80
C ASN A 87 19.43 11.86 -0.44
N GLN A 88 18.16 11.48 -0.58
CA GLN A 88 17.61 10.82 -1.78
C GLN A 88 16.74 11.77 -2.63
N ARG A 89 16.59 13.04 -2.21
CA ARG A 89 15.77 14.02 -2.91
C ARG A 89 16.64 15.04 -3.61
N PHE A 90 16.40 15.22 -4.92
CA PHE A 90 17.17 16.11 -5.77
C PHE A 90 16.25 17.09 -6.50
N GLN A 91 16.62 18.37 -6.50
CA GLN A 91 15.99 19.40 -7.30
C GLN A 91 16.78 19.59 -8.60
N PHE A 92 16.06 19.66 -9.72
CA PHE A 92 16.68 20.00 -11.00
C PHE A 92 16.82 21.51 -11.11
N VAL A 93 18.06 21.97 -11.23
CA VAL A 93 18.37 23.40 -11.44
C VAL A 93 18.73 23.58 -12.91
N ASP A 94 17.97 24.39 -13.63
CA ASP A 94 18.19 24.64 -15.06
C ASP A 94 19.58 25.25 -15.29
N SER A 95 20.29 24.72 -16.29
CA SER A 95 21.62 25.16 -16.71
C SER A 95 21.65 25.64 -18.16
N GLY A 96 20.46 25.73 -18.78
CA GLY A 96 20.30 26.14 -20.17
C GLY A 96 20.59 25.01 -21.18
N GLY A 97 20.02 25.11 -22.36
CA GLY A 97 20.24 24.16 -23.45
C GLY A 97 19.74 22.72 -23.17
N GLY A 98 18.77 22.54 -22.29
CA GLY A 98 18.23 21.24 -21.90
C GLY A 98 19.10 20.48 -20.89
N TYR A 99 20.03 21.15 -20.24
CA TYR A 99 20.86 20.61 -19.17
C TYR A 99 20.40 21.09 -17.80
N TYR A 100 20.58 20.22 -16.81
CA TYR A 100 20.22 20.47 -15.41
C TYR A 100 21.37 20.06 -14.49
N ARG A 101 21.50 20.77 -13.36
CA ARG A 101 22.24 20.30 -12.19
C ARG A 101 21.26 19.67 -11.22
N LEU A 102 21.61 18.55 -10.61
CA LEU A 102 20.79 17.86 -9.64
C LEU A 102 21.26 18.25 -8.23
N LYS A 103 20.49 19.07 -7.55
CA LYS A 103 20.83 19.63 -6.22
C LYS A 103 20.23 18.75 -5.12
N ALA A 104 21.08 18.14 -4.29
CA ALA A 104 20.65 17.33 -3.15
C ALA A 104 20.04 18.20 -2.05
N GLN A 105 18.87 17.82 -1.54
CA GLN A 105 18.12 18.66 -0.57
C GLN A 105 18.80 18.78 0.80
N HIS A 106 19.49 17.74 1.28
CA HIS A 106 20.11 17.73 2.61
C HIS A 106 21.36 18.61 2.69
N SER A 107 22.14 18.70 1.60
CA SER A 107 23.44 19.37 1.57
C SER A 107 23.44 20.68 0.77
N GLY A 108 22.46 20.85 -0.13
CA GLY A 108 22.46 21.96 -1.09
C GLY A 108 23.53 21.85 -2.18
N LYS A 109 24.31 20.75 -2.21
CA LYS A 109 25.35 20.48 -3.20
C LYS A 109 24.75 19.77 -4.42
N VAL A 110 25.52 19.74 -5.53
CA VAL A 110 25.04 19.16 -6.80
C VAL A 110 25.83 17.90 -7.15
N LEU A 111 25.23 17.03 -7.99
CA LEU A 111 25.92 15.91 -8.59
C LEU A 111 27.10 16.41 -9.43
N ASP A 112 28.21 15.69 -9.31
CA ASP A 112 29.49 16.06 -9.93
C ASP A 112 30.20 14.79 -10.42
N VAL A 113 30.67 14.79 -11.69
CA VAL A 113 31.60 13.78 -12.14
C VAL A 113 32.99 14.17 -11.64
N SER A 114 33.51 13.37 -10.71
CA SER A 114 34.74 13.65 -9.99
C SER A 114 35.92 13.97 -10.93
N GLY A 115 36.59 15.08 -10.65
CA GLY A 115 37.79 15.49 -11.38
C GLY A 115 37.59 15.81 -12.87
N TYR A 116 36.38 16.15 -13.30
CA TYR A 116 36.07 16.36 -14.73
C TYR A 116 36.40 15.14 -15.61
N SER A 117 36.42 13.95 -15.03
CA SER A 117 36.78 12.74 -15.72
C SER A 117 35.86 12.44 -16.92
N THR A 118 36.43 11.97 -18.01
CA THR A 118 35.67 11.44 -19.15
C THR A 118 35.79 9.90 -19.27
N ALA A 119 36.44 9.27 -18.29
CA ALA A 119 36.62 7.81 -18.27
C ALA A 119 35.35 7.09 -17.84
N ASP A 120 35.17 5.86 -18.31
CA ASP A 120 34.19 4.93 -17.73
C ASP A 120 34.55 4.61 -16.28
N HIS A 121 33.53 4.36 -15.46
CA HIS A 121 33.64 4.10 -14.03
C HIS A 121 34.15 5.27 -13.17
N ALA A 122 34.22 6.51 -13.71
CA ALA A 122 34.50 7.67 -12.87
C ALA A 122 33.37 7.87 -11.87
N ASP A 123 33.75 8.12 -10.61
CA ASP A 123 32.82 8.28 -9.51
C ASP A 123 31.89 9.50 -9.72
N ILE A 124 30.60 9.32 -9.43
CA ILE A 124 29.68 10.43 -9.23
C ILE A 124 29.70 10.77 -7.74
N VAL A 125 29.95 12.02 -7.45
CA VAL A 125 30.04 12.57 -6.08
C VAL A 125 29.09 13.77 -5.94
N GLN A 126 28.87 14.27 -4.75
CA GLN A 126 28.32 15.61 -4.57
C GLN A 126 29.45 16.63 -4.40
N TRP A 127 29.28 17.83 -4.93
CA TRP A 127 30.22 18.93 -4.80
C TRP A 127 29.50 20.28 -4.73
N GLY A 128 30.19 21.32 -4.21
CA GLY A 128 29.71 22.68 -4.27
C GLY A 128 29.28 23.06 -5.70
N ASP A 129 28.16 23.77 -5.85
CA ASP A 129 27.61 24.17 -7.16
C ASP A 129 28.49 25.21 -7.83
N ALA A 130 29.32 24.78 -8.78
CA ALA A 130 30.19 25.63 -9.62
C ALA A 130 29.63 25.82 -11.04
N ASN A 131 28.49 25.21 -11.36
CA ASN A 131 27.91 25.20 -12.70
C ASN A 131 28.86 24.70 -13.79
N GLY A 132 29.81 23.80 -13.44
CA GLY A 132 30.75 23.18 -14.37
C GLY A 132 30.04 22.19 -15.29
N THR A 133 30.63 21.91 -16.49
CA THR A 133 30.03 20.95 -17.43
C THR A 133 29.99 19.53 -16.88
N ASN A 134 30.87 19.18 -15.93
CA ASN A 134 30.85 17.91 -15.20
C ASN A 134 29.71 17.80 -14.19
N GLN A 135 29.05 18.91 -13.83
CA GLN A 135 27.88 18.97 -12.95
C GLN A 135 26.56 19.06 -13.73
N GLN A 136 26.62 19.13 -15.06
CA GLN A 136 25.46 19.35 -15.90
C GLN A 136 25.06 18.05 -16.62
N PHE A 137 23.78 17.72 -16.55
CA PHE A 137 23.21 16.48 -17.10
C PHE A 137 21.97 16.80 -17.91
N ARG A 138 21.86 16.22 -19.11
CA ARG A 138 20.61 16.22 -19.87
C ARG A 138 19.83 14.92 -19.61
N LEU A 139 18.51 15.03 -19.72
CA LEU A 139 17.64 13.85 -19.70
C LEU A 139 17.53 13.29 -21.11
N ALA A 140 17.87 12.01 -21.26
CA ALA A 140 17.63 11.26 -22.49
C ALA A 140 16.49 10.26 -22.22
N ASP A 141 15.40 10.39 -22.98
CA ASP A 141 14.24 9.54 -22.80
C ASP A 141 14.57 8.05 -23.02
N SER A 142 13.90 7.21 -22.26
CA SER A 142 13.89 5.76 -22.38
C SER A 142 12.44 5.28 -22.39
N SER A 143 12.21 3.99 -22.65
CA SER A 143 10.84 3.45 -22.63
C SER A 143 10.19 3.57 -21.24
N ASP A 144 8.86 3.57 -21.20
CA ASP A 144 8.04 3.46 -19.99
C ASP A 144 8.22 4.61 -18.99
N GLY A 145 8.58 5.81 -19.48
CA GLY A 145 8.75 7.01 -18.63
C GLY A 145 10.07 7.05 -17.84
N TYR A 146 11.00 6.17 -18.17
CA TYR A 146 12.36 6.23 -17.63
C TYR A 146 13.21 7.22 -18.43
N VAL A 147 14.26 7.76 -17.79
CA VAL A 147 15.25 8.64 -18.40
C VAL A 147 16.66 8.17 -18.08
N ARG A 148 17.63 8.58 -18.90
CA ARG A 148 19.05 8.47 -18.60
C ARG A 148 19.60 9.87 -18.38
N LEU A 149 20.48 10.01 -17.41
CA LEU A 149 21.16 11.26 -17.09
C LEU A 149 22.50 11.27 -17.83
N ILE A 150 22.61 12.10 -18.86
CA ILE A 150 23.81 12.16 -19.71
C ILE A 150 24.63 13.38 -19.33
N ASN A 151 25.85 13.15 -18.85
CA ASN A 151 26.74 14.21 -18.45
C ASN A 151 27.20 15.08 -19.65
N ARG A 152 27.22 16.41 -19.47
CA ARG A 152 27.57 17.35 -20.54
C ARG A 152 29.04 17.29 -20.93
N ASN A 153 29.94 17.04 -19.97
CA ASN A 153 31.39 17.01 -20.22
C ASN A 153 31.84 15.74 -20.93
N SER A 154 31.33 14.58 -20.50
CA SER A 154 31.80 13.27 -20.97
C SER A 154 30.87 12.64 -22.00
N GLY A 155 29.60 13.04 -22.09
CA GLY A 155 28.60 12.38 -22.91
C GLY A 155 28.16 11.03 -22.37
N LYS A 156 28.58 10.64 -21.16
CA LYS A 156 28.31 9.34 -20.53
C LYS A 156 27.07 9.37 -19.64
N ALA A 157 26.49 8.20 -19.43
CA ALA A 157 25.31 8.02 -18.59
C ALA A 157 25.66 7.77 -17.11
N VAL A 158 24.83 8.27 -16.20
CA VAL A 158 24.86 7.92 -14.77
C VAL A 158 24.34 6.50 -14.60
N GLU A 159 25.13 5.63 -13.98
CA GLU A 159 24.88 4.19 -13.93
C GLU A 159 25.11 3.62 -12.53
N VAL A 160 24.30 2.64 -12.14
CA VAL A 160 24.63 1.76 -11.02
C VAL A 160 25.70 0.77 -11.48
N GLN A 161 26.88 0.85 -10.86
CA GLN A 161 28.05 0.06 -11.26
C GLN A 161 27.76 -1.45 -11.24
N ASN A 162 28.18 -2.13 -12.32
CA ASN A 162 28.03 -3.58 -12.51
C ASN A 162 26.57 -4.07 -12.44
N ALA A 163 25.59 -3.22 -12.71
CA ALA A 163 24.16 -3.52 -12.60
C ALA A 163 23.80 -4.16 -11.24
N SER A 164 24.51 -3.80 -10.17
CA SER A 164 24.28 -4.31 -8.82
C SER A 164 22.86 -3.97 -8.36
N THR A 165 22.24 -4.88 -7.58
CA THR A 165 20.96 -4.65 -6.92
C THR A 165 21.10 -4.44 -5.41
N ALA A 166 22.32 -4.42 -4.87
CA ALA A 166 22.59 -4.28 -3.45
C ALA A 166 22.46 -2.82 -2.98
N ASP A 167 22.10 -2.61 -1.70
CA ASP A 167 22.25 -1.32 -1.04
C ASP A 167 23.73 -0.96 -0.93
N GLY A 168 24.06 0.32 -1.10
CA GLY A 168 25.42 0.83 -1.09
C GLY A 168 26.19 0.61 -2.38
N ALA A 169 25.59 0.02 -3.43
CA ALA A 169 26.28 -0.10 -4.72
C ALA A 169 26.59 1.28 -5.30
N LYS A 170 27.81 1.48 -5.74
CA LYS A 170 28.30 2.76 -6.27
C LYS A 170 27.51 3.20 -7.49
N VAL A 171 27.35 4.51 -7.61
CA VAL A 171 26.87 5.17 -8.82
C VAL A 171 28.06 5.85 -9.49
N VAL A 172 28.26 5.56 -10.76
CA VAL A 172 29.39 6.00 -11.59
C VAL A 172 28.88 6.54 -12.92
N GLN A 173 29.75 7.14 -13.73
CA GLN A 173 29.42 7.35 -15.15
C GLN A 173 29.95 6.17 -15.98
N PHE A 174 29.23 5.86 -17.06
CA PHE A 174 29.66 4.83 -18.03
C PHE A 174 29.15 5.19 -19.42
N THR A 175 29.80 4.61 -20.46
CA THR A 175 29.35 4.72 -21.84
C THR A 175 27.85 4.43 -21.93
N ASP A 176 27.09 5.33 -22.57
CA ASP A 176 25.65 5.21 -22.73
C ASP A 176 25.29 4.04 -23.66
N TRP A 177 24.79 2.95 -23.08
CA TRP A 177 24.34 1.76 -23.81
C TRP A 177 22.86 1.44 -23.56
N GLY A 178 22.17 2.25 -22.76
CA GLY A 178 20.74 2.14 -22.51
C GLY A 178 20.31 0.98 -21.61
N GLY A 179 21.23 0.40 -20.83
CA GLY A 179 20.92 -0.67 -19.87
C GLY A 179 19.98 -0.23 -18.76
N ALA A 180 19.28 -1.19 -18.14
CA ALA A 180 18.34 -0.89 -17.05
C ALA A 180 19.01 -0.20 -15.85
N ASN A 181 20.29 -0.47 -15.59
CA ASN A 181 21.09 0.16 -14.54
C ASN A 181 21.49 1.61 -14.85
N GLN A 182 21.26 2.10 -16.09
CA GLN A 182 21.43 3.49 -16.50
C GLN A 182 20.10 4.25 -16.58
N GLN A 183 18.97 3.55 -16.37
CA GLN A 183 17.64 4.12 -16.52
C GLN A 183 17.05 4.46 -15.14
N TRP A 184 16.51 5.66 -15.04
CA TRP A 184 16.01 6.22 -13.80
C TRP A 184 14.58 6.72 -13.99
N GLN A 185 13.71 6.35 -13.07
CA GLN A 185 12.38 6.94 -12.95
C GLN A 185 12.47 8.20 -12.08
N LEU A 186 11.94 9.32 -12.57
CA LEU A 186 11.84 10.56 -11.80
C LEU A 186 10.55 10.54 -11.00
N VAL A 187 10.64 10.17 -9.72
CA VAL A 187 9.50 10.18 -8.81
C VAL A 187 9.48 11.52 -8.08
N ARG A 188 8.44 12.31 -8.28
CA ARG A 188 8.32 13.63 -7.64
C ARG A 188 8.32 13.47 -6.12
N ALA A 189 9.31 14.03 -5.43
CA ALA A 189 9.47 13.92 -3.97
C ALA A 189 8.45 14.76 -3.19
N THR A 190 7.71 15.61 -3.88
CA THR A 190 6.57 16.37 -3.35
C THR A 190 5.25 15.61 -3.54
N GLY A 191 5.28 14.33 -3.92
CA GLY A 191 4.11 13.45 -3.94
C GLY A 191 3.43 13.41 -2.57
N VAL A 192 2.17 13.02 -2.55
CA VAL A 192 1.33 12.96 -1.34
C VAL A 192 2.05 12.23 -0.19
N LEU A 193 2.77 11.14 -0.47
CA LEU A 193 3.50 10.36 0.54
C LEU A 193 4.70 11.09 1.18
N ALA A 194 5.17 12.18 0.58
CA ALA A 194 6.19 13.02 1.22
C ALA A 194 5.60 13.93 2.31
N GLN A 195 4.31 14.21 2.25
CA GLN A 195 3.60 15.13 3.14
C GLN A 195 2.69 14.43 4.16
N VAL A 196 2.39 13.14 3.95
CA VAL A 196 1.52 12.37 4.84
C VAL A 196 2.21 11.10 5.32
N HIS A 197 1.89 10.72 6.56
CA HIS A 197 2.20 9.40 7.10
C HIS A 197 1.05 8.43 6.79
N THR A 198 1.38 7.22 6.37
CA THR A 198 0.45 6.09 6.24
C THR A 198 1.19 4.79 6.55
N ALA A 199 0.50 3.85 7.17
CA ALA A 199 0.98 2.48 7.38
C ALA A 199 0.26 1.48 6.46
N GLY A 200 -0.84 1.90 5.83
CA GLY A 200 -1.67 1.04 4.97
C GLY A 200 -0.97 0.61 3.69
N ARG A 201 -1.51 -0.43 3.06
CA ARG A 201 -1.06 -0.87 1.73
C ARG A 201 -1.55 0.10 0.67
N VAL A 202 -0.64 0.88 0.16
CA VAL A 202 -0.92 1.91 -0.84
C VAL A 202 -0.01 1.74 -2.06
N ARG A 203 -0.46 2.28 -3.19
CA ARG A 203 0.30 2.40 -4.42
C ARG A 203 0.54 3.89 -4.70
N ASP A 204 1.80 4.28 -4.80
CA ASP A 204 2.17 5.62 -5.23
C ASP A 204 1.79 5.80 -6.72
N ALA A 205 1.01 6.82 -7.01
CA ALA A 205 0.60 7.23 -8.34
C ALA A 205 1.09 8.67 -8.65
N GLY A 206 2.23 9.05 -8.08
CA GLY A 206 2.86 10.36 -8.24
C GLY A 206 2.19 11.45 -7.41
N ASN A 207 1.30 12.22 -8.00
CA ASN A 207 0.57 13.29 -7.30
C ASN A 207 -0.62 12.78 -6.47
N THR A 208 -0.89 11.47 -6.49
CA THR A 208 -1.96 10.82 -5.74
C THR A 208 -1.48 9.50 -5.17
N VAL A 209 -2.27 8.95 -4.26
CA VAL A 209 -2.06 7.62 -3.67
C VAL A 209 -3.30 6.79 -3.88
N GLN A 210 -3.13 5.57 -4.41
CA GLN A 210 -4.21 4.63 -4.63
C GLN A 210 -4.21 3.53 -3.58
N TYR A 211 -5.39 3.08 -3.17
CA TYR A 211 -5.57 2.05 -2.14
C TYR A 211 -6.95 1.40 -2.26
N SER A 212 -7.12 0.23 -1.64
CA SER A 212 -8.42 -0.45 -1.62
C SER A 212 -8.73 -1.10 -0.26
N TRP A 213 -7.71 -1.47 0.52
CA TRP A 213 -7.89 -2.14 1.80
C TRP A 213 -8.63 -1.23 2.81
N PRO A 214 -9.47 -1.82 3.69
CA PRO A 214 -10.12 -1.07 4.77
C PRO A 214 -9.11 -0.58 5.81
N GLY A 215 -9.47 0.44 6.58
CA GLY A 215 -8.61 0.97 7.65
C GLY A 215 -7.34 1.66 7.18
N VAL A 216 -7.11 1.80 5.85
CA VAL A 216 -6.02 2.65 5.35
C VAL A 216 -6.26 4.08 5.81
N TYR A 217 -5.23 4.68 6.39
CA TYR A 217 -5.29 6.05 6.89
C TYR A 217 -4.13 6.90 6.38
N PHE A 218 -4.36 8.21 6.35
CA PHE A 218 -3.37 9.23 6.02
C PHE A 218 -3.34 10.26 7.14
N GLU A 219 -2.17 10.50 7.72
CA GLU A 219 -1.97 11.50 8.77
C GLU A 219 -1.10 12.62 8.23
N GLY A 220 -1.50 13.87 8.45
CA GLY A 220 -0.78 15.07 8.06
C GLY A 220 -0.76 16.09 9.17
N THR A 221 0.08 17.12 9.01
CA THR A 221 0.14 18.27 9.91
C THR A 221 -0.13 19.53 9.09
N VAL A 222 -1.10 20.34 9.52
CA VAL A 222 -1.51 21.56 8.83
C VAL A 222 -1.53 22.71 9.83
N ARG A 223 -1.03 23.86 9.43
CA ARG A 223 -1.17 25.12 10.18
C ARG A 223 -2.19 26.02 9.49
N GLY A 224 -3.11 26.60 10.23
CA GLY A 224 -4.10 27.56 9.71
C GLY A 224 -5.50 27.28 10.21
N THR A 225 -6.50 27.94 9.62
CA THR A 225 -7.89 27.93 10.05
C THR A 225 -8.78 26.92 9.32
N GLY A 226 -8.18 26.09 8.48
CA GLY A 226 -8.91 25.03 7.76
C GLY A 226 -7.99 24.14 6.94
N VAL A 227 -8.52 22.98 6.57
CA VAL A 227 -7.83 21.99 5.74
C VAL A 227 -8.80 21.40 4.72
N GLY A 228 -8.34 21.27 3.49
CA GLY A 228 -9.01 20.53 2.41
C GLY A 228 -8.43 19.12 2.27
N ILE A 229 -9.28 18.15 2.11
CA ILE A 229 -8.97 16.74 1.84
C ILE A 229 -9.27 16.49 0.37
N VAL A 230 -8.22 16.24 -0.44
CA VAL A 230 -8.36 15.93 -1.86
C VAL A 230 -8.57 14.43 -2.00
N ILE A 231 -9.73 14.01 -2.49
CA ILE A 231 -10.13 12.62 -2.56
C ILE A 231 -10.93 12.33 -3.83
N ASP A 232 -10.79 11.12 -4.36
CA ASP A 232 -11.63 10.59 -5.44
C ASP A 232 -12.04 9.16 -5.07
N ASP A 233 -13.25 9.01 -4.55
CA ASP A 233 -13.85 7.73 -4.17
C ASP A 233 -15.37 7.83 -4.13
N SER A 234 -16.04 7.11 -5.02
CA SER A 234 -17.51 7.01 -5.06
C SER A 234 -18.04 5.71 -4.41
N ALA A 235 -17.15 4.91 -3.81
CA ALA A 235 -17.49 3.60 -3.28
C ALA A 235 -17.40 3.53 -1.74
N ALA A 236 -16.37 4.08 -1.12
CA ALA A 236 -16.11 3.95 0.30
C ALA A 236 -16.53 5.18 1.13
N ASP A 237 -16.64 4.96 2.45
CA ASP A 237 -16.86 6.01 3.45
C ASP A 237 -15.58 6.25 4.26
N TYR A 238 -15.45 7.46 4.79
CA TYR A 238 -14.26 7.92 5.50
C TYR A 238 -14.62 8.68 6.77
N ASP A 239 -13.80 8.52 7.81
CA ASP A 239 -13.81 9.45 8.93
C ASP A 239 -12.65 10.44 8.78
N VAL A 240 -12.95 11.72 9.04
CA VAL A 240 -11.98 12.82 9.13
C VAL A 240 -11.80 13.17 10.59
N GLN A 241 -10.57 13.11 11.06
CA GLN A 241 -10.22 13.46 12.43
C GLN A 241 -9.30 14.68 12.45
N ILE A 242 -9.58 15.61 13.35
CA ILE A 242 -8.73 16.75 13.68
C ILE A 242 -8.34 16.63 15.14
N ASP A 243 -7.04 16.66 15.42
CA ASP A 243 -6.47 16.56 16.76
C ASP A 243 -7.03 15.36 17.57
N GLY A 244 -7.16 14.23 16.87
CA GLY A 244 -7.66 12.97 17.44
C GLY A 244 -9.17 12.83 17.57
N SER A 245 -9.95 13.87 17.23
CA SER A 245 -11.42 13.83 17.29
C SER A 245 -12.03 13.73 15.90
N THR A 246 -12.99 12.81 15.70
CA THR A 246 -13.75 12.73 14.45
C THR A 246 -14.65 13.95 14.30
N VAL A 247 -14.42 14.73 13.24
CA VAL A 247 -15.15 15.97 12.96
C VAL A 247 -16.10 15.84 11.78
N ALA A 248 -15.91 14.85 10.92
CA ALA A 248 -16.77 14.57 9.78
C ALA A 248 -16.69 13.09 9.37
N THR A 249 -17.79 12.59 8.78
CA THR A 249 -17.83 11.34 8.03
C THR A 249 -18.18 11.67 6.59
N LEU A 250 -17.29 11.30 5.65
CA LEU A 250 -17.51 11.47 4.21
C LEU A 250 -18.15 10.20 3.68
N VAL A 251 -19.34 10.33 3.15
CA VAL A 251 -20.11 9.22 2.57
C VAL A 251 -19.92 9.24 1.07
N THR A 252 -19.22 8.24 0.52
CA THR A 252 -18.94 8.12 -0.93
C THR A 252 -18.63 9.49 -1.58
N PRO A 253 -17.53 10.16 -1.16
CA PRO A 253 -17.33 11.58 -1.42
C PRO A 253 -17.22 11.95 -2.91
N GLY A 254 -16.89 10.99 -3.78
CA GLY A 254 -16.61 11.26 -5.18
C GLY A 254 -15.28 11.99 -5.39
N ASN A 255 -15.13 12.60 -6.57
CA ASN A 255 -13.95 13.41 -6.89
C ASN A 255 -14.15 14.84 -6.38
N THR A 256 -13.51 15.18 -5.27
CA THR A 256 -13.72 16.46 -4.58
C THR A 256 -12.53 16.86 -3.71
N THR A 257 -12.54 18.14 -3.29
CA THR A 257 -11.79 18.61 -2.12
C THR A 257 -12.79 18.92 -1.02
N HIS A 258 -12.85 18.08 0.00
CA HIS A 258 -13.70 18.30 1.15
C HIS A 258 -13.00 19.22 2.17
N TRP A 259 -13.67 20.32 2.54
CA TRP A 259 -13.09 21.33 3.44
C TRP A 259 -13.61 21.22 4.86
N ILE A 260 -12.68 21.17 5.81
CA ILE A 260 -12.93 21.40 7.24
C ILE A 260 -12.46 22.83 7.55
N ASN A 261 -13.38 23.71 7.89
CA ASN A 261 -13.13 25.12 8.15
C ASN A 261 -13.44 25.49 9.62
N GLY A 262 -13.05 26.69 10.02
CA GLY A 262 -13.33 27.18 11.37
C GLY A 262 -12.41 26.62 12.45
N LEU A 263 -11.27 26.07 12.07
CA LEU A 263 -10.22 25.66 13.00
C LEU A 263 -9.56 26.89 13.64
N SER A 264 -8.96 26.73 14.81
CA SER A 264 -8.10 27.76 15.39
C SER A 264 -6.90 28.05 14.47
N ASN A 265 -6.38 29.28 14.49
CA ASN A 265 -5.17 29.56 13.70
C ASN A 265 -3.91 28.99 14.41
N SER A 266 -3.80 27.69 14.40
CA SER A 266 -2.73 26.93 15.05
C SER A 266 -2.28 25.75 14.18
N THR A 267 -1.41 24.91 14.72
CA THR A 267 -1.02 23.62 14.09
C THR A 267 -2.00 22.54 14.52
N HIS A 268 -2.51 21.80 13.55
CA HIS A 268 -3.45 20.70 13.72
C HIS A 268 -2.89 19.42 13.13
N THR A 269 -3.19 18.30 13.78
CA THR A 269 -3.06 16.98 13.17
C THR A 269 -4.34 16.66 12.41
N VAL A 270 -4.20 16.16 11.19
CA VAL A 270 -5.32 15.76 10.33
C VAL A 270 -5.18 14.28 10.00
N ARG A 271 -6.24 13.52 10.16
CA ARG A 271 -6.26 12.11 9.78
C ARG A 271 -7.51 11.80 8.96
N LEU A 272 -7.31 11.22 7.78
CA LEU A 272 -8.34 10.62 6.94
C LEU A 272 -8.22 9.11 7.07
N VAL A 273 -9.31 8.40 7.35
CA VAL A 273 -9.29 6.94 7.44
C VAL A 273 -10.45 6.31 6.68
N LYS A 274 -10.16 5.30 5.85
CA LYS A 274 -11.15 4.52 5.12
C LYS A 274 -11.88 3.58 6.08
N ARG A 275 -13.22 3.66 6.12
CA ARG A 275 -14.04 2.88 7.06
C ARG A 275 -14.27 1.46 6.61
N ASN A 276 -14.75 1.26 5.38
CA ASN A 276 -15.31 0.00 4.90
C ASN A 276 -14.44 -0.68 3.83
N ASP A 277 -14.66 -1.97 3.64
CA ASP A 277 -14.09 -2.71 2.53
C ASP A 277 -14.91 -2.49 1.25
N THR A 278 -14.23 -2.09 0.20
CA THR A 278 -14.77 -1.96 -1.15
C THR A 278 -13.79 -2.63 -2.11
N PRO A 279 -13.69 -3.98 -2.05
CA PRO A 279 -12.61 -4.71 -2.73
C PRO A 279 -12.72 -4.68 -4.26
N GLY A 280 -13.85 -4.24 -4.81
CA GLY A 280 -14.07 -4.04 -6.24
C GLY A 280 -13.59 -2.68 -6.76
N ASP A 281 -13.22 -1.76 -5.88
CA ASP A 281 -12.95 -0.36 -6.22
C ASP A 281 -11.53 0.05 -5.83
N THR A 282 -11.04 1.10 -6.49
CA THR A 282 -9.79 1.77 -6.16
C THR A 282 -10.12 3.17 -5.66
N SER A 283 -9.72 3.44 -4.43
CA SER A 283 -9.79 4.76 -3.82
C SER A 283 -8.54 5.57 -4.18
N THR A 284 -8.66 6.89 -4.32
CA THR A 284 -7.54 7.79 -4.62
C THR A 284 -7.52 8.96 -3.63
N PHE A 285 -6.36 9.21 -3.02
CA PHE A 285 -6.12 10.35 -2.14
C PHE A 285 -5.09 11.30 -2.78
N GLY A 286 -5.46 12.57 -2.90
CA GLY A 286 -4.65 13.64 -3.50
C GLY A 286 -3.88 14.50 -2.49
N GLY A 287 -3.97 14.19 -1.20
CA GLY A 287 -3.27 14.94 -0.15
C GLY A 287 -4.15 15.88 0.65
N PHE A 288 -3.52 16.54 1.61
CA PHE A 288 -4.11 17.65 2.36
C PHE A 288 -3.68 18.98 1.76
N VAL A 289 -4.57 19.97 1.78
CA VAL A 289 -4.29 21.34 1.37
C VAL A 289 -4.69 22.30 2.49
N ALA A 290 -3.87 23.31 2.76
CA ALA A 290 -4.18 24.29 3.78
C ALA A 290 -5.15 25.36 3.23
N ALA A 291 -6.01 25.92 4.10
CA ALA A 291 -6.79 27.11 3.78
C ALA A 291 -5.87 28.31 3.48
N PRO A 292 -6.36 29.35 2.78
CA PRO A 292 -5.57 30.56 2.50
C PRO A 292 -4.90 31.12 3.76
N GLY A 293 -3.60 31.42 3.66
CA GLY A 293 -2.77 31.88 4.79
C GLY A 293 -2.23 30.75 5.69
N GLY A 294 -2.64 29.50 5.46
CA GLY A 294 -2.11 28.32 6.12
C GLY A 294 -0.96 27.64 5.37
N ALA A 295 -0.50 26.51 5.90
CA ALA A 295 0.54 25.70 5.29
C ALA A 295 0.40 24.21 5.67
N VAL A 296 0.65 23.32 4.74
CA VAL A 296 0.90 21.90 5.03
C VAL A 296 2.34 21.77 5.52
N LEU A 297 2.53 21.16 6.67
CA LEU A 297 3.82 21.03 7.34
C LEU A 297 4.43 19.64 7.05
N SER A 298 5.58 19.36 7.66
CA SER A 298 6.22 18.05 7.58
C SER A 298 5.27 16.97 8.12
N LYS A 299 5.28 15.81 7.46
CA LYS A 299 4.46 14.67 7.87
C LYS A 299 4.79 14.22 9.29
N PRO A 300 3.81 13.69 10.03
CA PRO A 300 4.06 13.05 11.32
C PRO A 300 5.07 11.92 11.20
N ALA A 301 5.84 11.71 12.25
CA ALA A 301 6.72 10.55 12.34
C ALA A 301 5.89 9.26 12.42
N ALA A 302 6.39 8.19 11.79
CA ALA A 302 5.84 6.85 11.98
C ALA A 302 5.99 6.42 13.44
N ARG A 303 5.03 5.63 13.92
CA ARG A 303 5.15 5.01 15.25
C ARG A 303 6.20 3.90 15.19
N SER A 304 6.93 3.70 16.28
CA SER A 304 7.96 2.65 16.37
C SER A 304 7.36 1.23 16.41
N ARG A 305 6.13 1.11 16.91
CA ARG A 305 5.39 -0.15 16.98
C ARG A 305 4.50 -0.29 15.75
N GLN A 306 4.44 -1.50 15.19
CA GLN A 306 3.67 -1.78 13.98
C GLN A 306 2.99 -3.13 14.10
N ILE A 307 1.70 -3.19 13.80
CA ILE A 307 0.89 -4.41 13.87
C ILE A 307 0.10 -4.58 12.57
N GLU A 308 0.18 -5.76 11.97
CA GLU A 308 -0.68 -6.15 10.86
C GLU A 308 -1.81 -7.04 11.38
N PHE A 309 -3.06 -6.71 11.02
CA PHE A 309 -4.24 -7.52 11.27
C PHE A 309 -4.74 -8.09 9.95
N ILE A 310 -4.74 -9.40 9.85
CA ILE A 310 -5.13 -10.20 8.69
C ILE A 310 -6.42 -10.93 9.05
N GLY A 311 -7.46 -10.81 8.20
CA GLY A 311 -8.70 -11.50 8.48
C GLY A 311 -9.79 -11.29 7.45
N ASP A 312 -10.98 -11.60 7.87
CA ASP A 312 -12.22 -11.50 7.10
C ASP A 312 -13.10 -10.31 7.59
N SER A 313 -14.40 -10.41 7.42
CA SER A 313 -15.37 -9.40 7.84
C SER A 313 -15.31 -9.04 9.33
N LEU A 314 -14.93 -9.98 10.19
CA LEU A 314 -14.76 -9.74 11.63
C LEU A 314 -13.58 -8.79 11.90
N THR A 315 -12.52 -8.87 11.10
CA THR A 315 -11.36 -7.98 11.19
C THR A 315 -11.63 -6.61 10.54
N VAL A 316 -12.45 -6.58 9.49
CA VAL A 316 -12.90 -5.34 8.83
C VAL A 316 -13.78 -4.47 9.74
N GLY A 317 -14.48 -5.07 10.72
CA GLY A 317 -15.51 -4.36 11.48
C GLY A 317 -16.81 -4.22 10.67
N TYR A 318 -17.20 -5.29 9.97
CA TYR A 318 -18.40 -5.36 9.13
C TYR A 318 -19.66 -5.05 9.92
N GLY A 319 -20.33 -3.96 9.58
CA GLY A 319 -21.58 -3.54 10.23
C GLY A 319 -21.47 -3.28 11.73
N ASN A 320 -20.28 -3.04 12.27
CA ASN A 320 -20.02 -2.96 13.71
C ASN A 320 -20.67 -1.76 14.41
N LEU A 321 -21.03 -0.71 13.67
CA LEU A 321 -21.79 0.43 14.19
C LEU A 321 -23.30 0.25 14.08
N SER A 322 -23.78 -0.88 13.59
CA SER A 322 -25.21 -1.17 13.54
C SER A 322 -25.76 -1.44 14.94
N THR A 323 -27.03 -1.09 15.12
CA THR A 323 -27.83 -1.44 16.31
C THR A 323 -28.80 -2.59 16.02
N SER A 324 -28.71 -3.19 14.83
CA SER A 324 -29.55 -4.31 14.37
C SER A 324 -28.71 -5.35 13.64
N ARG A 325 -29.02 -6.62 13.87
CA ARG A 325 -28.44 -7.74 13.13
C ARG A 325 -28.99 -7.87 11.72
N THR A 326 -30.18 -7.34 11.47
CA THR A 326 -30.79 -7.38 10.15
C THR A 326 -30.50 -6.07 9.44
N CYS A 327 -29.65 -6.13 8.41
CA CYS A 327 -29.21 -4.96 7.67
C CYS A 327 -29.49 -5.13 6.18
N THR A 328 -29.82 -4.04 5.51
CA THR A 328 -29.69 -3.94 4.07
C THR A 328 -28.21 -3.79 3.70
N TRP A 329 -27.87 -4.06 2.45
CA TRP A 329 -26.50 -3.86 1.98
C TRP A 329 -25.98 -2.43 2.19
N ASP A 330 -26.84 -1.43 2.00
CA ASP A 330 -26.47 -0.03 2.26
C ASP A 330 -26.24 0.22 3.76
N GLN A 331 -27.07 -0.34 4.63
CA GLN A 331 -26.86 -0.25 6.08
C GLN A 331 -25.53 -0.90 6.50
N VAL A 332 -25.21 -2.08 5.98
CA VAL A 332 -23.90 -2.70 6.21
C VAL A 332 -22.78 -1.73 5.85
N LYS A 333 -22.85 -1.17 4.65
CA LYS A 333 -21.84 -0.26 4.13
C LYS A 333 -21.66 0.99 5.03
N ARG A 334 -22.78 1.61 5.46
CA ARG A 334 -22.76 2.82 6.32
C ARG A 334 -22.31 2.55 7.75
N THR A 335 -22.52 1.32 8.23
CA THR A 335 -22.21 0.95 9.61
C THR A 335 -20.92 0.16 9.78
N THR A 336 -20.26 -0.23 8.68
CA THR A 336 -18.91 -0.80 8.72
C THR A 336 -17.87 0.26 9.03
N ASN A 337 -17.01 0.00 10.03
CA ASN A 337 -15.92 0.92 10.36
C ASN A 337 -14.67 0.20 10.87
N ALA A 338 -13.70 0.04 10.00
CA ALA A 338 -12.43 -0.62 10.30
C ALA A 338 -11.58 0.14 11.34
N ASP A 339 -11.76 1.46 11.46
CA ASP A 339 -11.01 2.27 12.44
C ASP A 339 -11.47 2.03 13.88
N VAL A 340 -12.65 1.46 14.08
CA VAL A 340 -13.14 1.04 15.40
C VAL A 340 -13.29 -0.48 15.52
N SER A 341 -12.71 -1.26 14.58
CA SER A 341 -12.57 -2.70 14.73
C SER A 341 -11.54 -3.03 15.82
N TYR A 342 -11.62 -4.25 16.35
CA TYR A 342 -10.73 -4.69 17.43
C TYR A 342 -9.25 -4.48 17.10
N GLY A 343 -8.86 -4.65 15.83
CA GLY A 343 -7.48 -4.50 15.38
C GLY A 343 -7.00 -3.05 15.51
N ALA A 344 -7.76 -2.10 14.98
CA ALA A 344 -7.42 -0.68 15.07
C ALA A 344 -7.44 -0.18 16.54
N LEU A 345 -8.40 -0.66 17.34
CA LEU A 345 -8.49 -0.35 18.78
C LEU A 345 -7.24 -0.87 19.53
N THR A 346 -6.87 -2.13 19.32
CA THR A 346 -5.67 -2.74 19.91
C THR A 346 -4.40 -1.96 19.54
N ALA A 347 -4.24 -1.62 18.26
CA ALA A 347 -3.08 -0.85 17.82
C ALA A 347 -3.00 0.52 18.50
N ARG A 348 -4.13 1.24 18.64
CA ARG A 348 -4.16 2.53 19.35
C ARG A 348 -3.83 2.39 20.83
N GLN A 349 -4.36 1.36 21.51
CA GLN A 349 -4.03 1.09 22.92
C GLN A 349 -2.53 0.81 23.14
N LEU A 350 -1.86 0.24 22.11
CA LEU A 350 -0.42 -0.05 22.12
C LEU A 350 0.43 1.08 21.52
N ASN A 351 -0.18 2.20 21.12
CA ASN A 351 0.49 3.29 20.39
C ASN A 351 1.28 2.78 19.17
N ALA A 352 0.64 1.94 18.35
CA ALA A 352 1.22 1.31 17.17
C ALA A 352 0.59 1.84 15.88
N ASP A 353 1.36 1.87 14.79
CA ASP A 353 0.84 1.92 13.42
C ASP A 353 0.22 0.57 13.07
N TYR A 354 -0.81 0.56 12.22
CA TYR A 354 -1.51 -0.67 11.87
C TYR A 354 -1.85 -0.78 10.40
N GLN A 355 -2.01 -2.02 9.95
CA GLN A 355 -2.71 -2.39 8.72
C GLN A 355 -3.91 -3.28 9.07
N ILE A 356 -5.07 -2.97 8.50
CA ILE A 356 -6.25 -3.86 8.51
C ILE A 356 -6.35 -4.49 7.12
N ASN A 357 -5.76 -5.65 6.96
CA ASN A 357 -5.79 -6.41 5.71
C ASN A 357 -6.93 -7.44 5.77
N GLY A 358 -8.16 -6.93 5.83
CA GLY A 358 -9.38 -7.73 5.88
C GLY A 358 -10.10 -7.78 4.55
N TYR A 359 -10.78 -8.92 4.27
CA TYR A 359 -11.62 -9.08 3.10
C TYR A 359 -12.85 -9.92 3.46
N SER A 360 -14.02 -9.26 3.50
CA SER A 360 -15.28 -9.89 3.93
C SER A 360 -15.66 -11.08 3.06
N GLY A 361 -16.10 -12.16 3.70
CA GLY A 361 -16.61 -13.38 3.03
C GLY A 361 -15.53 -14.36 2.55
N LEU A 362 -14.23 -14.02 2.64
CA LEU A 362 -13.16 -14.91 2.21
C LEU A 362 -12.59 -15.72 3.38
N GLY A 363 -12.29 -16.99 3.10
CA GLY A 363 -11.64 -17.91 4.03
C GLY A 363 -10.23 -18.30 3.59
N MET A 364 -9.61 -19.15 4.36
CA MET A 364 -8.28 -19.69 4.09
C MET A 364 -8.29 -20.64 2.88
N VAL A 365 -9.29 -21.50 2.77
CA VAL A 365 -9.48 -22.47 1.68
C VAL A 365 -10.91 -22.52 1.15
N ARG A 366 -11.90 -22.17 1.98
CA ARG A 366 -13.32 -22.15 1.64
C ARG A 366 -13.93 -20.82 2.04
N ASN A 367 -14.59 -20.16 1.12
CA ASN A 367 -15.27 -18.90 1.40
C ASN A 367 -16.66 -19.14 1.99
N TYR A 368 -17.28 -18.09 2.55
CA TYR A 368 -18.60 -18.15 3.13
C TYR A 368 -19.59 -18.88 2.21
N ASN A 369 -20.26 -19.91 2.75
CA ASN A 369 -21.25 -20.74 2.05
C ASN A 369 -20.73 -21.36 0.73
N GLY A 370 -19.43 -21.67 0.62
CA GLY A 370 -18.82 -22.26 -0.57
C GLY A 370 -18.79 -21.34 -1.79
N GLY A 371 -19.06 -20.05 -1.60
CA GLY A 371 -19.07 -19.05 -2.68
C GLY A 371 -17.68 -18.79 -3.26
N ARG A 372 -17.60 -18.35 -4.52
CA ARG A 372 -16.36 -17.98 -5.20
C ARG A 372 -15.23 -19.02 -5.08
N PRO A 373 -15.43 -20.28 -5.51
CA PRO A 373 -14.48 -21.38 -5.26
C PRO A 373 -13.10 -21.19 -5.92
N ASP A 374 -13.02 -20.32 -6.93
CA ASP A 374 -11.77 -20.06 -7.69
C ASP A 374 -10.77 -19.16 -6.96
N VAL A 375 -11.16 -18.54 -5.86
CA VAL A 375 -10.32 -17.60 -5.09
C VAL A 375 -10.49 -17.82 -3.60
N THR A 376 -9.45 -17.47 -2.83
CA THR A 376 -9.49 -17.46 -1.36
C THR A 376 -8.87 -16.15 -0.87
N TYR A 377 -8.85 -15.91 0.43
CA TYR A 377 -8.15 -14.76 1.02
C TYR A 377 -6.67 -14.68 0.55
N ARG A 378 -6.00 -15.83 0.44
CA ARG A 378 -4.59 -15.93 0.02
C ARG A 378 -4.33 -15.39 -1.40
N THR A 379 -5.34 -15.39 -2.26
CA THR A 379 -5.28 -14.82 -3.62
C THR A 379 -5.07 -13.30 -3.61
N PHE A 380 -5.58 -12.63 -2.57
CA PHE A 380 -5.58 -11.16 -2.49
C PHE A 380 -4.50 -10.61 -1.57
N TYR A 381 -3.99 -11.42 -0.64
CA TYR A 381 -3.08 -10.94 0.41
C TYR A 381 -1.86 -10.18 -0.09
N ASP A 382 -1.32 -10.52 -1.26
CA ASP A 382 -0.13 -9.87 -1.79
C ASP A 382 -0.40 -8.53 -2.47
N ARG A 383 -1.64 -8.16 -2.71
CA ARG A 383 -2.00 -6.99 -3.52
C ARG A 383 -1.93 -5.69 -2.73
N ALA A 384 -1.55 -4.60 -3.39
CA ALA A 384 -1.82 -3.24 -2.92
C ALA A 384 -3.26 -2.86 -3.21
N LEU A 385 -3.74 -3.15 -4.42
CA LEU A 385 -5.13 -2.93 -4.86
C LEU A 385 -5.83 -4.29 -5.04
N GLN A 386 -6.85 -4.55 -4.24
CA GLN A 386 -7.57 -5.83 -4.22
C GLN A 386 -8.20 -6.17 -5.58
N ASN A 387 -8.73 -5.17 -6.27
CA ASN A 387 -9.41 -5.29 -7.56
C ASN A 387 -8.49 -5.43 -8.77
N VAL A 388 -7.17 -5.26 -8.61
CA VAL A 388 -6.20 -5.33 -9.71
C VAL A 388 -5.46 -6.66 -9.67
N PRO A 389 -5.76 -7.60 -10.60
CA PRO A 389 -5.02 -8.86 -10.68
C PRO A 389 -3.54 -8.62 -10.97
N GLY A 390 -2.67 -9.32 -10.23
CA GLY A 390 -1.21 -9.21 -10.39
C GLY A 390 -0.59 -7.96 -9.77
N ASP A 391 -1.39 -7.07 -9.18
CA ASP A 391 -0.85 -5.94 -8.44
C ASP A 391 -0.22 -6.44 -7.12
N VAL A 392 1.10 -6.37 -7.02
CA VAL A 392 1.85 -6.80 -5.84
C VAL A 392 2.24 -5.57 -5.04
N TRP A 393 1.82 -5.54 -3.78
CA TRP A 393 2.20 -4.47 -2.88
C TRP A 393 3.71 -4.41 -2.67
N GLN A 394 4.28 -3.25 -2.98
CA GLN A 394 5.68 -2.96 -2.74
C GLN A 394 5.82 -2.41 -1.32
N ASN A 395 6.37 -3.24 -0.41
CA ASN A 395 6.67 -2.77 0.93
C ASN A 395 7.69 -1.61 0.84
N PRO A 396 7.37 -0.43 1.39
CA PRO A 396 8.28 0.74 1.33
C PRO A 396 9.58 0.56 2.14
N GLY A 397 9.80 -0.59 2.78
CA GLY A 397 10.94 -0.86 3.66
C GLY A 397 10.79 -0.26 5.07
N THR A 398 9.83 0.64 5.26
CA THR A 398 9.50 1.24 6.56
C THR A 398 8.44 0.44 7.31
N TRP A 399 7.73 -0.47 6.65
CA TRP A 399 6.77 -1.36 7.25
C TRP A 399 7.44 -2.68 7.67
N ARG A 400 7.68 -2.83 8.97
CA ARG A 400 8.31 -4.00 9.60
C ARG A 400 7.53 -4.34 10.87
N PRO A 401 6.36 -4.99 10.75
CA PRO A 401 5.51 -5.26 11.89
C PRO A 401 6.20 -6.21 12.86
N GLN A 402 6.22 -5.84 14.13
CA GLN A 402 6.70 -6.72 15.19
C GLN A 402 5.68 -7.81 15.52
N VAL A 403 4.40 -7.53 15.21
CA VAL A 403 3.29 -8.47 15.40
C VAL A 403 2.43 -8.54 14.15
N VAL A 404 2.07 -9.76 13.76
CA VAL A 404 1.05 -10.05 12.75
C VAL A 404 -0.03 -10.91 13.40
N VAL A 405 -1.26 -10.42 13.42
CA VAL A 405 -2.43 -11.13 13.95
C VAL A 405 -3.21 -11.72 12.79
N VAL A 406 -3.44 -13.03 12.79
CA VAL A 406 -4.18 -13.74 11.74
C VAL A 406 -5.47 -14.31 12.32
N ASN A 407 -6.61 -13.79 11.87
CA ASN A 407 -7.95 -14.21 12.27
C ASN A 407 -8.76 -14.63 11.03
N LEU A 408 -8.51 -15.84 10.54
CA LEU A 408 -9.16 -16.47 9.39
C LEU A 408 -9.61 -17.86 9.74
N GLY A 409 -10.81 -18.23 9.34
CA GLY A 409 -11.41 -19.54 9.59
C GLY A 409 -12.93 -19.49 9.72
N THR A 410 -13.48 -18.34 10.07
CA THR A 410 -14.92 -18.16 10.19
C THR A 410 -15.65 -18.55 8.91
N ASN A 411 -15.19 -18.07 7.77
CA ASN A 411 -15.82 -18.38 6.48
C ASN A 411 -15.61 -19.84 6.04
N ASP A 412 -14.52 -20.46 6.46
CA ASP A 412 -14.25 -21.85 6.15
C ASP A 412 -15.25 -22.80 6.85
N PHE A 413 -15.65 -22.49 8.10
CA PHE A 413 -16.37 -23.44 8.96
C PHE A 413 -17.77 -23.00 9.42
N SER A 414 -18.16 -21.73 9.25
CA SER A 414 -19.43 -21.19 9.80
C SER A 414 -20.69 -21.70 9.09
N THR A 415 -20.55 -22.32 7.90
CA THR A 415 -21.67 -22.85 7.13
C THR A 415 -21.45 -24.31 6.77
N ALA A 416 -22.54 -25.07 6.71
CA ALA A 416 -22.48 -26.46 6.23
C ALA A 416 -21.86 -26.52 4.82
N ILE A 417 -21.18 -27.65 4.55
CA ILE A 417 -20.66 -27.95 3.21
C ILE A 417 -21.84 -28.24 2.30
N ASN A 418 -21.97 -27.52 1.19
CA ASN A 418 -23.07 -27.70 0.25
C ASN A 418 -22.86 -28.92 -0.64
N PRO A 419 -23.94 -29.58 -1.13
CA PRO A 419 -23.81 -30.58 -2.15
C PRO A 419 -23.07 -30.06 -3.38
N GLY A 420 -22.06 -30.82 -3.83
CA GLY A 420 -21.24 -30.46 -4.98
C GLY A 420 -19.98 -29.63 -4.66
N GLU A 421 -19.78 -29.21 -3.43
CA GLU A 421 -18.48 -28.71 -3.01
C GLU A 421 -17.43 -29.84 -2.97
N PRO A 422 -16.13 -29.56 -3.22
CA PRO A 422 -15.09 -30.60 -3.25
C PRO A 422 -14.67 -31.06 -1.84
N TRP A 423 -15.37 -30.67 -0.80
CA TRP A 423 -15.00 -30.87 0.58
C TRP A 423 -15.84 -31.93 1.28
N THR A 424 -15.20 -32.71 2.13
CA THR A 424 -15.78 -33.35 3.31
C THR A 424 -15.31 -32.60 4.55
N SER A 425 -15.91 -32.80 5.71
CA SER A 425 -15.46 -32.21 6.97
C SER A 425 -13.97 -32.48 7.23
N ASP A 426 -13.52 -33.72 7.01
CA ASP A 426 -12.13 -34.12 7.24
C ASP A 426 -11.17 -33.48 6.22
N SER A 427 -11.53 -33.47 4.93
CA SER A 427 -10.70 -32.88 3.90
C SER A 427 -10.64 -31.36 4.00
N LEU A 428 -11.72 -30.69 4.40
CA LEU A 428 -11.73 -29.25 4.69
C LEU A 428 -10.81 -28.93 5.86
N ALA A 429 -10.92 -29.66 6.97
CA ALA A 429 -10.08 -29.49 8.14
C ALA A 429 -8.59 -29.71 7.83
N ALA A 430 -8.27 -30.75 7.06
CA ALA A 430 -6.90 -31.03 6.64
C ALA A 430 -6.35 -29.94 5.70
N GLY A 431 -7.13 -29.58 4.67
CA GLY A 431 -6.78 -28.54 3.70
C GLY A 431 -6.59 -27.17 4.38
N TYR A 432 -7.45 -26.84 5.34
CA TYR A 432 -7.34 -25.61 6.13
C TYR A 432 -6.03 -25.56 6.92
N ARG A 433 -5.69 -26.62 7.67
CA ARG A 433 -4.44 -26.66 8.45
C ARG A 433 -3.20 -26.53 7.56
N THR A 434 -3.17 -27.25 6.44
CA THR A 434 -2.08 -27.14 5.47
C THR A 434 -1.95 -25.70 4.94
N ALA A 435 -3.04 -25.13 4.44
CA ALA A 435 -3.04 -23.79 3.88
C ALA A 435 -2.69 -22.70 4.91
N TYR A 436 -3.12 -22.88 6.16
CA TYR A 436 -2.77 -21.97 7.25
C TYR A 436 -1.26 -22.04 7.58
N GLY A 437 -0.71 -23.26 7.66
CA GLY A 437 0.72 -23.48 7.85
C GLY A 437 1.58 -22.85 6.74
N ASP A 438 1.18 -23.02 5.48
CA ASP A 438 1.81 -22.40 4.31
C ASP A 438 1.73 -20.86 4.36
N PHE A 439 0.59 -20.35 4.82
CA PHE A 439 0.40 -18.91 4.96
C PHE A 439 1.29 -18.31 6.06
N ILE A 440 1.45 -18.99 7.20
CA ILE A 440 2.43 -18.62 8.22
C ILE A 440 3.84 -18.60 7.63
N GLN A 441 4.22 -19.61 6.85
CA GLN A 441 5.53 -19.64 6.20
C GLN A 441 5.73 -18.48 5.23
N LYS A 442 4.68 -18.11 4.49
CA LYS A 442 4.69 -16.92 3.64
C LYS A 442 4.93 -15.63 4.45
N LEU A 443 4.28 -15.49 5.60
CA LEU A 443 4.48 -14.35 6.50
C LEU A 443 5.92 -14.33 7.04
N ARG A 444 6.50 -15.48 7.38
CA ARG A 444 7.90 -15.61 7.75
C ARG A 444 8.85 -15.15 6.65
N ALA A 445 8.60 -15.58 5.41
CA ALA A 445 9.41 -15.15 4.26
C ALA A 445 9.34 -13.63 4.05
N ARG A 446 8.19 -13.01 4.34
CA ARG A 446 7.97 -11.57 4.16
C ARG A 446 8.59 -10.72 5.27
N TYR A 447 8.45 -11.12 6.53
CA TYR A 447 8.75 -10.27 7.70
C TYR A 447 9.94 -10.75 8.53
N GLY A 448 10.45 -11.95 8.24
CA GLY A 448 11.61 -12.51 8.96
C GLY A 448 11.25 -13.23 10.25
N ALA A 449 12.29 -13.69 10.93
CA ALA A 449 12.17 -14.51 12.14
C ALA A 449 11.75 -13.72 13.38
N ASP A 450 12.01 -12.41 13.41
CA ASP A 450 11.78 -11.57 14.60
C ASP A 450 10.31 -11.17 14.79
N THR A 451 9.52 -11.19 13.73
CA THR A 451 8.09 -10.89 13.81
C THR A 451 7.35 -12.00 14.57
N THR A 452 6.55 -11.64 15.56
CA THR A 452 5.65 -12.58 16.23
C THR A 452 4.35 -12.71 15.46
N ILE A 453 3.96 -13.94 15.11
CA ILE A 453 2.69 -14.25 14.43
C ILE A 453 1.71 -14.76 15.47
N VAL A 454 0.61 -14.05 15.68
CA VAL A 454 -0.48 -14.44 16.57
C VAL A 454 -1.60 -15.05 15.73
N ALA A 455 -1.78 -16.35 15.84
CA ALA A 455 -2.86 -17.07 15.19
C ALA A 455 -4.09 -17.13 16.12
N VAL A 456 -5.18 -16.53 15.67
CA VAL A 456 -6.42 -16.43 16.45
C VAL A 456 -7.28 -17.65 16.20
N GLY A 457 -7.59 -18.39 17.26
CA GLY A 457 -8.57 -19.47 17.22
C GLY A 457 -9.89 -19.03 17.84
N ALA A 458 -11.00 -19.27 17.15
CA ALA A 458 -12.34 -18.97 17.66
C ALA A 458 -13.32 -20.05 17.21
N GLY A 459 -14.39 -20.26 17.98
CA GLY A 459 -15.47 -21.18 17.64
C GLY A 459 -15.00 -22.52 17.09
N GLN A 460 -15.54 -22.94 15.94
CA GLN A 460 -15.30 -24.26 15.37
C GLN A 460 -13.87 -24.49 14.83
N TYR A 461 -13.15 -23.43 14.46
CA TYR A 461 -11.80 -23.56 13.90
C TYR A 461 -10.67 -23.43 14.94
N ALA A 462 -11.00 -23.15 16.20
CA ALA A 462 -10.03 -22.93 17.26
C ALA A 462 -9.01 -24.07 17.40
N GLY A 463 -9.50 -25.32 17.45
CA GLY A 463 -8.64 -26.50 17.57
C GLY A 463 -7.74 -26.72 16.35
N HIS A 464 -8.20 -26.35 15.15
CA HIS A 464 -7.37 -26.46 13.94
C HIS A 464 -6.23 -25.45 13.94
N VAL A 465 -6.49 -24.21 14.36
CA VAL A 465 -5.45 -23.18 14.50
C VAL A 465 -4.44 -23.58 15.58
N GLN A 466 -4.90 -24.09 16.71
CA GLN A 466 -4.03 -24.57 17.78
C GLN A 466 -3.06 -25.65 17.27
N GLN A 467 -3.57 -26.67 16.55
CA GLN A 467 -2.73 -27.71 15.95
C GLN A 467 -1.67 -27.16 14.98
N VAL A 468 -2.03 -26.14 14.17
CA VAL A 468 -1.07 -25.48 13.28
C VAL A 468 0.02 -24.78 14.08
N VAL A 469 -0.33 -24.07 15.15
CA VAL A 469 0.64 -23.40 16.02
C VAL A 469 1.57 -24.41 16.70
N GLU A 470 1.02 -25.50 17.25
CA GLU A 470 1.79 -26.58 17.85
C GLU A 470 2.80 -27.17 16.85
N ALA A 471 2.35 -27.53 15.64
CA ALA A 471 3.23 -28.04 14.59
C ALA A 471 4.34 -27.04 14.18
N ARG A 472 4.06 -25.75 14.17
CA ARG A 472 5.06 -24.72 13.89
C ARG A 472 6.08 -24.60 15.03
N ASN A 473 5.63 -24.67 16.28
CA ASN A 473 6.52 -24.63 17.44
C ASN A 473 7.41 -25.88 17.50
N ASP A 474 6.86 -27.08 17.22
CA ASP A 474 7.62 -28.33 17.14
C ASP A 474 8.69 -28.28 16.03
N ALA A 475 8.41 -27.55 14.94
CA ALA A 475 9.36 -27.31 13.87
C ALA A 475 10.38 -26.18 14.19
N GLY A 476 10.38 -25.65 15.42
CA GLY A 476 11.33 -24.65 15.91
C GLY A 476 10.89 -23.19 15.75
N ASP A 477 9.70 -22.90 15.22
CA ASP A 477 9.19 -21.54 15.08
C ASP A 477 8.41 -21.09 16.33
N SER A 478 9.13 -20.81 17.40
CA SER A 478 8.56 -20.45 18.70
C SER A 478 7.91 -19.05 18.75
N ARG A 479 8.02 -18.26 17.67
CA ARG A 479 7.37 -16.96 17.56
C ARG A 479 6.01 -17.01 16.86
N VAL A 480 5.46 -18.21 16.61
CA VAL A 480 4.05 -18.40 16.30
C VAL A 480 3.32 -18.66 17.62
N ARG A 481 2.32 -17.86 17.92
CA ARG A 481 1.59 -17.88 19.19
C ARG A 481 0.11 -18.10 18.92
N TYR A 482 -0.50 -18.95 19.70
CA TYR A 482 -1.93 -19.16 19.71
C TYR A 482 -2.62 -18.18 20.66
N TRP A 483 -3.69 -17.56 20.20
CA TRP A 483 -4.60 -16.80 21.04
C TRP A 483 -6.02 -17.27 20.85
N PHE A 484 -6.64 -17.76 21.92
CA PHE A 484 -8.04 -18.16 21.88
C PHE A 484 -8.91 -16.92 22.08
N LEU A 485 -9.75 -16.62 21.10
CA LEU A 485 -10.78 -15.59 21.21
C LEU A 485 -12.00 -16.20 21.93
N ASP A 486 -12.08 -15.92 23.22
CA ASP A 486 -13.27 -16.22 24.00
C ASP A 486 -14.39 -15.25 23.58
N ASP A 487 -15.46 -15.80 23.01
CA ASP A 487 -16.63 -15.05 22.57
C ASP A 487 -17.69 -14.85 23.69
N SER A 488 -17.40 -15.33 24.90
CA SER A 488 -18.28 -15.13 26.05
C SER A 488 -18.44 -13.64 26.36
N GLY A 489 -19.70 -13.23 26.50
CA GLY A 489 -20.06 -11.84 26.77
C GLY A 489 -20.07 -10.91 25.54
N LEU A 490 -19.80 -11.43 24.33
CA LEU A 490 -20.06 -10.73 23.09
C LEU A 490 -21.56 -10.73 22.78
N ASP A 491 -22.05 -9.62 22.21
CA ASP A 491 -23.48 -9.48 21.90
C ASP A 491 -23.82 -9.75 20.43
N PHE A 492 -22.83 -9.71 19.54
CA PHE A 492 -22.98 -9.92 18.09
C PHE A 492 -24.13 -9.09 17.51
N LEU A 493 -24.23 -7.82 17.91
CA LEU A 493 -25.27 -6.89 17.44
C LEU A 493 -24.90 -6.18 16.13
N GLY A 494 -23.70 -6.37 15.63
CA GLY A 494 -23.35 -5.93 14.28
C GLY A 494 -24.23 -6.60 13.21
N CYS A 495 -24.23 -6.04 12.00
CA CYS A 495 -25.00 -6.60 10.88
C CYS A 495 -24.67 -8.07 10.69
N ASP A 496 -25.69 -8.87 10.39
CA ASP A 496 -25.55 -10.32 10.06
C ASP A 496 -24.77 -11.10 11.14
N TRP A 497 -25.01 -10.77 12.43
CA TRP A 497 -24.36 -11.43 13.57
C TRP A 497 -22.83 -11.21 13.65
N HIS A 498 -22.34 -10.10 13.13
CA HIS A 498 -20.95 -9.68 13.31
C HIS A 498 -20.76 -8.97 14.67
N TYR A 499 -19.51 -8.66 14.99
CA TYR A 499 -19.18 -7.93 16.21
C TYR A 499 -19.81 -6.55 16.18
N SER A 500 -20.36 -6.13 17.32
CA SER A 500 -20.73 -4.73 17.54
C SER A 500 -19.49 -3.89 17.92
N ALA A 501 -19.61 -2.58 17.91
CA ALA A 501 -18.53 -1.70 18.41
C ALA A 501 -18.19 -1.95 19.89
N ARG A 502 -19.14 -2.50 20.67
CA ARG A 502 -18.89 -2.96 22.04
C ARG A 502 -18.03 -4.23 22.03
N ASP A 503 -18.36 -5.17 21.17
CA ASP A 503 -17.61 -6.42 21.04
C ASP A 503 -16.19 -6.17 20.57
N ASP A 504 -16.00 -5.33 19.55
CA ASP A 504 -14.69 -4.91 19.08
C ASP A 504 -13.82 -4.34 20.21
N ARG A 505 -14.41 -3.53 21.08
CA ARG A 505 -13.72 -2.97 22.25
C ARG A 505 -13.35 -4.06 23.26
N LEU A 506 -14.28 -4.97 23.59
CA LEU A 506 -14.00 -6.08 24.51
C LEU A 506 -12.90 -6.99 23.99
N ILE A 507 -12.90 -7.28 22.69
CA ILE A 507 -11.85 -8.07 22.05
C ILE A 507 -10.51 -7.34 22.11
N ALA A 508 -10.47 -6.05 21.81
CA ALA A 508 -9.27 -5.24 21.93
C ALA A 508 -8.73 -5.21 23.37
N ASP A 509 -9.62 -5.05 24.37
CA ASP A 509 -9.24 -5.03 25.78
C ASP A 509 -8.66 -6.39 26.26
N ARG A 510 -9.02 -7.50 25.61
CA ARG A 510 -8.46 -8.84 25.86
C ARG A 510 -7.18 -9.09 25.06
N LEU A 511 -7.11 -8.64 23.82
CA LEU A 511 -5.97 -8.87 22.92
C LEU A 511 -4.77 -7.99 23.27
N THR A 512 -5.01 -6.75 23.68
CA THR A 512 -3.95 -5.78 24.03
C THR A 512 -2.98 -6.29 25.09
N PRO A 513 -3.41 -6.78 26.27
CA PRO A 513 -2.48 -7.30 27.28
C PRO A 513 -1.77 -8.56 26.81
N PHE A 514 -2.40 -9.41 25.98
CA PHE A 514 -1.74 -10.56 25.40
C PHE A 514 -0.57 -10.13 24.50
N ILE A 515 -0.81 -9.18 23.57
CA ILE A 515 0.24 -8.67 22.68
C ILE A 515 1.34 -7.94 23.47
N ALA A 516 0.98 -7.16 24.47
CA ALA A 516 1.95 -6.46 25.33
C ALA A 516 2.88 -7.42 26.10
N GLY A 517 2.43 -8.64 26.38
CA GLY A 517 3.22 -9.70 27.02
C GLY A 517 4.11 -10.50 26.06
N LEU A 518 4.04 -10.26 24.74
CA LEU A 518 4.87 -10.98 23.77
C LEU A 518 6.32 -10.45 23.75
N PRO A 519 7.29 -11.29 23.39
CA PRO A 519 8.70 -10.88 23.30
C PRO A 519 8.97 -10.08 22.00
N THR A 520 8.33 -8.94 21.87
CA THR A 520 8.39 -8.08 20.67
C THR A 520 9.50 -7.05 20.70
N GLY A 521 10.11 -6.81 21.87
CA GLY A 521 11.13 -5.78 22.05
C GLY A 521 10.59 -4.34 22.02
N TRP A 522 9.33 -4.17 22.33
CA TRP A 522 8.63 -2.86 22.33
C TRP A 522 8.98 -2.03 23.56
#